data_91b52e84a1057cbbfa1476ce94402e4f
#
_entry.id   91b52e84a1057cbbfa1476ce94402e4f
#
_cell.length_a   1.000
_cell.length_b   1.000
_cell.length_c   1.000
_cell.angle_alpha   90.00
_cell.angle_beta   90.00
_cell.angle_gamma   90.00
#
_symmetry.space_group_name_H-M   'P 1'
#
loop_
_entity.id
_entity.type
_entity.pdbx_description
1 polymer ?
#
loop_
_entity_poly.entity_id
_entity_poly.type
_entity_poly.pdbx_seq_one_letter_code
_entity_poly.pdbx_strand_id
1 'polypeptide(L)'
;MKLGMVGLPNVGKSTLFNALTNAGAESANYPFCTIEPNVGIVSVPDERLDALAKMYNPEKFTPATLEFVDIAVLLKGASKGEGLCNKFLSNIREVDAIVHVVRCFEDDNIIHVDGKIGAARDIETINLELIFSDIEIIQRRIDREKKQMKGDKSLASEVEFLEKLLAHLEEGKSARSYPYTESELEMVKASPLLSNKPVIYAANLSESDFTGDIEKNEQYRAVCEIAKAENSVVLPICAQIEAEIADMSAEDKEMFLSELGLKESGLNRIIKQGYSLLGLISYLTAGVQEVRAWTITNGTKAPQAAGKIHTDFEKGFIRAEIVSFDDLMACGSMAAAKEKGLVRLEGKDYVMRDGDVVLFRFNV
;
A
#
# COMPACT_ATOMS: atom_id res chain seq x y z
N MET A 1 1.19 -3.18 8.52
CA MET A 1 1.75 -2.27 7.50
C MET A 1 0.73 -1.21 7.19
N LYS A 2 1.19 0.04 7.04
CA LYS A 2 0.32 1.22 7.00
C LYS A 2 0.52 1.99 5.70
N LEU A 3 -0.58 2.39 5.07
CA LEU A 3 -0.61 3.32 3.94
C LEU A 3 -1.05 4.70 4.44
N GLY A 4 -0.24 5.73 4.20
CA GLY A 4 -0.60 7.11 4.50
C GLY A 4 -1.38 7.74 3.35
N MET A 5 -2.60 8.16 3.57
CA MET A 5 -3.37 8.90 2.60
C MET A 5 -3.08 10.40 2.74
N VAL A 6 -2.51 11.00 1.72
CA VAL A 6 -2.14 12.41 1.68
C VAL A 6 -2.83 13.14 0.52
N GLY A 7 -2.95 14.43 0.61
CA GLY A 7 -3.50 15.28 -0.45
C GLY A 7 -3.77 16.67 0.08
N LEU A 8 -3.72 17.66 -0.81
CA LEU A 8 -4.06 19.06 -0.47
C LEU A 8 -5.52 19.17 0.00
N PRO A 9 -5.91 20.26 0.66
CA PRO A 9 -7.31 20.48 1.00
C PRO A 9 -8.21 20.46 -0.25
N ASN A 10 -9.42 19.93 -0.09
CA ASN A 10 -10.47 19.90 -1.13
C ASN A 10 -10.14 19.08 -2.39
N VAL A 11 -9.26 18.07 -2.28
CA VAL A 11 -8.97 17.12 -3.35
C VAL A 11 -9.83 15.85 -3.33
N GLY A 12 -10.73 15.71 -2.35
CA GLY A 12 -11.56 14.53 -2.14
C GLY A 12 -10.96 13.48 -1.19
N LYS A 13 -9.84 13.79 -0.51
CA LYS A 13 -9.14 12.87 0.39
C LYS A 13 -10.04 12.34 1.52
N SER A 14 -10.74 13.23 2.25
CA SER A 14 -11.61 12.82 3.36
C SER A 14 -12.83 12.04 2.88
N THR A 15 -13.39 12.38 1.72
CA THR A 15 -14.48 11.63 1.10
C THR A 15 -14.04 10.19 0.80
N LEU A 16 -12.86 10.06 0.20
CA LEU A 16 -12.29 8.75 -0.14
C LEU A 16 -11.94 7.94 1.11
N PHE A 17 -11.35 8.58 2.13
CA PHE A 17 -11.02 7.93 3.40
C PHE A 17 -12.27 7.45 4.14
N ASN A 18 -13.33 8.27 4.18
CA ASN A 18 -14.61 7.89 4.80
C ASN A 18 -15.27 6.73 4.06
N ALA A 19 -15.32 6.77 2.73
CA ALA A 19 -15.83 5.67 1.92
C ALA A 19 -15.05 4.36 2.18
N LEU A 20 -13.74 4.45 2.29
CA LEU A 20 -12.86 3.32 2.58
C LEU A 20 -13.08 2.75 3.99
N THR A 21 -13.28 3.61 5.00
CA THR A 21 -13.50 3.18 6.38
C THR A 21 -14.93 2.69 6.62
N ASN A 22 -15.94 3.25 5.93
CA ASN A 22 -17.31 2.75 5.98
C ASN A 22 -17.42 1.36 5.37
N ALA A 23 -16.80 1.12 4.23
CA ALA A 23 -16.70 -0.21 3.63
C ALA A 23 -15.95 -1.22 4.55
N GLY A 24 -15.07 -0.73 5.43
CA GLY A 24 -14.37 -1.53 6.45
C GLY A 24 -15.16 -1.75 7.74
N ALA A 25 -16.20 -0.97 8.02
CA ALA A 25 -16.97 -1.06 9.25
C ALA A 25 -17.76 -2.39 9.36
N GLU A 26 -18.16 -3.00 8.25
CA GLU A 26 -18.72 -4.34 8.21
C GLU A 26 -17.73 -5.43 8.65
N SER A 27 -16.42 -5.14 8.56
CA SER A 27 -15.34 -6.02 9.00
C SER A 27 -14.86 -5.74 10.43
N ALA A 28 -15.43 -4.75 11.16
CA ALA A 28 -14.98 -4.27 12.47
C ALA A 28 -15.18 -5.23 13.65
N ASN A 29 -15.55 -6.48 13.42
CA ASN A 29 -15.56 -7.54 14.44
C ASN A 29 -14.18 -8.15 14.71
N TYR A 30 -13.08 -7.41 14.43
CA TYR A 30 -11.75 -7.87 14.81
C TYR A 30 -11.49 -7.60 16.30
N PRO A 31 -11.36 -8.64 17.14
CA PRO A 31 -10.94 -8.46 18.52
C PRO A 31 -9.50 -7.92 18.49
N PHE A 32 -9.24 -6.80 19.12
CA PHE A 32 -7.94 -6.09 19.27
C PHE A 32 -7.70 -4.85 18.39
N CYS A 33 -8.68 -4.34 17.65
CA CYS A 33 -8.53 -3.03 17.02
C CYS A 33 -8.86 -1.91 18.00
N THR A 34 -7.86 -1.19 18.49
CA THR A 34 -8.04 0.13 19.07
C THR A 34 -8.40 1.09 17.93
N ILE A 35 -9.58 1.71 18.00
CA ILE A 35 -9.99 2.74 17.05
C ILE A 35 -9.18 3.98 17.38
N GLU A 36 -8.04 4.16 16.71
CA GLU A 36 -7.34 5.44 16.72
C GLU A 36 -8.02 6.41 15.76
N PRO A 37 -8.23 7.67 16.15
CA PRO A 37 -8.76 8.66 15.22
C PRO A 37 -7.81 8.77 14.00
N ASN A 38 -8.38 8.78 12.80
CA ASN A 38 -7.69 8.83 11.51
C ASN A 38 -6.96 7.54 11.06
N VAL A 39 -7.26 6.39 11.66
CA VAL A 39 -6.78 5.08 11.18
C VAL A 39 -7.98 4.24 10.74
N GLY A 40 -7.95 3.75 9.50
CA GLY A 40 -8.94 2.83 8.95
C GLY A 40 -8.30 1.47 8.70
N ILE A 41 -8.95 0.39 9.13
CA ILE A 41 -8.55 -0.98 8.83
C ILE A 41 -9.53 -1.53 7.82
N VAL A 42 -9.03 -1.99 6.68
CA VAL A 42 -9.86 -2.49 5.58
C VAL A 42 -9.46 -3.91 5.20
N SER A 43 -10.45 -4.69 4.79
CA SER A 43 -10.22 -6.03 4.27
C SER A 43 -9.62 -5.95 2.87
N VAL A 44 -8.64 -6.81 2.59
CA VAL A 44 -8.07 -6.98 1.25
C VAL A 44 -8.99 -7.89 0.46
N PRO A 45 -9.60 -7.43 -0.65
CA PRO A 45 -10.45 -8.26 -1.48
C PRO A 45 -9.66 -9.42 -2.09
N ASP A 46 -10.11 -10.65 -1.86
CA ASP A 46 -9.46 -11.86 -2.38
C ASP A 46 -10.51 -12.91 -2.78
N GLU A 47 -10.79 -13.03 -4.08
CA GLU A 47 -11.75 -13.97 -4.65
C GLU A 47 -11.41 -15.44 -4.32
N ARG A 48 -10.13 -15.73 -4.06
CA ARG A 48 -9.68 -17.07 -3.66
C ARG A 48 -10.21 -17.44 -2.29
N LEU A 49 -10.23 -16.47 -1.37
CA LEU A 49 -10.75 -16.67 -0.03
C LEU A 49 -12.26 -16.92 -0.05
N ASP A 50 -12.98 -16.16 -0.89
CA ASP A 50 -14.44 -16.33 -1.09
C ASP A 50 -14.76 -17.71 -1.68
N ALA A 51 -13.98 -18.18 -2.65
CA ALA A 51 -14.13 -19.50 -3.24
C ALA A 51 -13.87 -20.62 -2.21
N LEU A 52 -12.84 -20.48 -1.36
CA LEU A 52 -12.58 -21.41 -0.27
C LEU A 52 -13.69 -21.40 0.78
N ALA A 53 -14.26 -20.24 1.09
CA ALA A 53 -15.41 -20.14 2.01
C ALA A 53 -16.65 -20.89 1.46
N LYS A 54 -16.92 -20.78 0.17
CA LYS A 54 -17.98 -21.55 -0.49
C LYS A 54 -17.72 -23.06 -0.46
N MET A 55 -16.45 -23.48 -0.59
CA MET A 55 -16.06 -24.91 -0.58
C MET A 55 -16.18 -25.53 0.82
N TYR A 56 -15.72 -24.82 1.86
CA TYR A 56 -15.60 -25.37 3.22
C TYR A 56 -16.77 -25.01 4.13
N ASN A 57 -17.59 -24.02 3.76
CA ASN A 57 -18.69 -23.46 4.58
C ASN A 57 -18.24 -23.22 6.03
N PRO A 58 -17.22 -22.36 6.28
CA PRO A 58 -16.57 -22.23 7.56
C PRO A 58 -17.44 -21.49 8.59
N GLU A 59 -17.20 -21.78 9.88
CA GLU A 59 -17.80 -21.02 10.99
C GLU A 59 -17.26 -19.58 11.05
N LYS A 60 -16.01 -19.38 10.61
CA LYS A 60 -15.34 -18.09 10.63
C LYS A 60 -14.64 -17.78 9.30
N PHE A 61 -14.82 -16.55 8.82
CA PHE A 61 -14.19 -16.01 7.63
C PHE A 61 -13.31 -14.82 8.00
N THR A 62 -12.01 -14.88 7.69
CA THR A 62 -11.05 -13.86 8.10
C THR A 62 -10.17 -13.43 6.93
N PRO A 63 -10.48 -12.32 6.26
CA PRO A 63 -9.64 -11.78 5.19
C PRO A 63 -8.33 -11.19 5.72
N ALA A 64 -7.35 -11.00 4.85
CA ALA A 64 -6.21 -10.15 5.12
C ALA A 64 -6.65 -8.69 5.30
N THR A 65 -5.90 -7.91 6.07
CA THR A 65 -6.23 -6.51 6.31
C THR A 65 -5.06 -5.58 5.99
N LEU A 66 -5.39 -4.34 5.66
CA LEU A 66 -4.47 -3.25 5.43
C LEU A 66 -4.90 -2.02 6.23
N GLU A 67 -3.94 -1.33 6.83
CA GLU A 67 -4.20 -0.12 7.60
C GLU A 67 -4.00 1.11 6.72
N PHE A 68 -4.96 2.03 6.76
CA PHE A 68 -4.87 3.35 6.13
C PHE A 68 -4.86 4.43 7.22
N VAL A 69 -4.01 5.42 7.05
CA VAL A 69 -3.88 6.55 7.97
C VAL A 69 -4.22 7.83 7.22
N ASP A 70 -5.23 8.57 7.66
CA ASP A 70 -5.53 9.89 7.11
C ASP A 70 -4.53 10.92 7.62
N ILE A 71 -3.68 11.43 6.71
CA ILE A 71 -2.62 12.38 7.03
C ILE A 71 -3.02 13.76 6.51
N ALA A 72 -3.26 14.69 7.45
CA ALA A 72 -3.56 16.07 7.11
C ALA A 72 -2.30 16.78 6.57
N VAL A 73 -2.42 17.37 5.39
CA VAL A 73 -1.40 18.25 4.80
C VAL A 73 -1.70 19.69 5.17
N LEU A 74 -0.71 20.38 5.70
CA LEU A 74 -0.81 21.78 6.09
C LEU A 74 0.09 22.60 5.18
N LEU A 75 -0.54 23.47 4.40
CA LEU A 75 0.14 24.36 3.47
C LEU A 75 0.98 25.42 4.17
N LYS A 76 2.11 25.78 3.56
CA LYS A 76 2.86 26.99 3.89
C LYS A 76 1.92 28.19 3.85
N GLY A 77 1.72 28.85 5.01
CA GLY A 77 0.89 30.05 5.13
C GLY A 77 -0.33 29.93 6.05
N ALA A 78 -0.80 28.75 6.39
CA ALA A 78 -1.80 28.56 7.43
C ALA A 78 -1.15 28.66 8.81
N SER A 79 -0.81 29.88 9.22
CA SER A 79 -0.24 30.27 10.50
C SER A 79 1.18 29.72 10.85
N LYS A 80 2.14 30.62 10.96
CA LYS A 80 3.36 30.59 11.78
C LYS A 80 3.51 29.36 12.69
N GLY A 81 3.94 28.21 12.15
CA GLY A 81 4.11 27.04 13.02
C GLY A 81 4.95 25.96 12.40
N GLU A 82 6.26 25.96 12.67
CA GLU A 82 7.18 24.82 12.50
C GLU A 82 6.59 23.50 13.05
N GLY A 83 5.66 23.57 14.04
CA GLY A 83 5.07 22.39 14.68
C GLY A 83 4.11 21.58 13.81
N LEU A 84 3.40 22.18 12.87
CA LEU A 84 2.40 21.48 12.04
C LEU A 84 3.03 20.75 10.84
N CYS A 85 4.05 21.36 10.23
CA CYS A 85 4.85 20.68 9.20
C CYS A 85 5.60 19.48 9.81
N ASN A 86 6.15 19.63 11.02
CA ASN A 86 6.79 18.53 11.74
C ASN A 86 5.83 17.38 12.03
N LYS A 87 4.54 17.66 12.34
CA LYS A 87 3.53 16.62 12.55
C LYS A 87 3.21 15.86 11.25
N PHE A 88 3.07 16.56 10.13
CA PHE A 88 2.89 15.94 8.81
C PHE A 88 4.05 14.98 8.50
N LEU A 89 5.29 15.48 8.58
CA LEU A 89 6.49 14.68 8.31
C LEU A 89 6.63 13.51 9.30
N SER A 90 6.22 13.67 10.57
CA SER A 90 6.19 12.59 11.55
C SER A 90 5.22 11.50 11.15
N ASN A 91 4.00 11.87 10.76
CA ASN A 91 3.01 10.89 10.30
C ASN A 91 3.47 10.14 9.05
N ILE A 92 4.13 10.85 8.11
CA ILE A 92 4.73 10.18 6.93
C ILE A 92 5.82 9.20 7.34
N ARG A 93 6.60 9.46 8.39
CA ARG A 93 7.62 8.50 8.86
C ARG A 93 7.03 7.17 9.34
N GLU A 94 5.83 7.21 9.92
CA GLU A 94 5.17 6.05 10.53
C GLU A 94 4.47 5.12 9.54
N VAL A 95 4.29 5.55 8.29
CA VAL A 95 3.65 4.73 7.25
C VAL A 95 4.68 4.09 6.32
N ASP A 96 4.31 2.97 5.70
CA ASP A 96 5.21 2.21 4.83
C ASP A 96 5.18 2.68 3.37
N ALA A 97 4.04 3.20 2.90
CA ALA A 97 3.85 3.78 1.58
C ALA A 97 2.79 4.89 1.61
N ILE A 98 2.68 5.64 0.52
CA ILE A 98 1.81 6.82 0.40
C ILE A 98 0.76 6.59 -0.67
N VAL A 99 -0.49 6.91 -0.37
CA VAL A 99 -1.56 7.13 -1.35
C VAL A 99 -1.78 8.63 -1.47
N HIS A 100 -1.30 9.21 -2.56
CA HIS A 100 -1.40 10.65 -2.83
C HIS A 100 -2.66 10.92 -3.65
N VAL A 101 -3.69 11.47 -3.01
CA VAL A 101 -4.93 11.88 -3.66
C VAL A 101 -4.70 13.22 -4.36
N VAL A 102 -4.88 13.23 -5.67
CA VAL A 102 -4.63 14.39 -6.53
C VAL A 102 -5.92 14.79 -7.24
N ARG A 103 -6.29 16.06 -7.16
CA ARG A 103 -7.48 16.59 -7.81
C ARG A 103 -7.25 16.74 -9.32
N CYS A 104 -8.04 16.01 -10.10
CA CYS A 104 -8.05 16.08 -11.56
C CYS A 104 -9.42 16.49 -12.15
N PHE A 105 -10.37 16.91 -11.31
CA PHE A 105 -11.70 17.35 -11.71
C PHE A 105 -11.90 18.86 -11.50
N GLU A 106 -12.71 19.47 -12.33
CA GLU A 106 -13.16 20.86 -12.18
C GLU A 106 -14.52 20.89 -11.48
N ASP A 107 -14.68 21.78 -10.50
CA ASP A 107 -15.94 22.08 -9.83
C ASP A 107 -15.87 23.49 -9.26
N ASP A 108 -16.73 24.36 -9.79
CA ASP A 108 -16.78 25.78 -9.41
C ASP A 108 -17.23 25.99 -7.94
N ASN A 109 -17.91 25.02 -7.35
CA ASN A 109 -18.38 25.07 -5.97
C ASN A 109 -17.29 24.65 -4.96
N ILE A 110 -16.22 24.02 -5.42
CA ILE A 110 -15.13 23.54 -4.60
C ILE A 110 -13.89 24.40 -4.82
N ILE A 111 -13.60 25.28 -3.87
CA ILE A 111 -12.47 26.21 -3.95
C ILE A 111 -11.15 25.41 -3.90
N HIS A 112 -10.27 25.65 -4.88
CA HIS A 112 -8.89 25.17 -4.83
C HIS A 112 -8.03 26.12 -3.99
N VAL A 113 -7.08 25.59 -3.22
CA VAL A 113 -6.23 26.37 -2.29
C VAL A 113 -5.46 27.47 -3.03
N ASP A 114 -4.98 27.19 -4.24
CA ASP A 114 -4.24 28.13 -5.08
C ASP A 114 -5.11 28.84 -6.14
N GLY A 115 -6.44 28.75 -6.01
CA GLY A 115 -7.41 29.39 -6.90
C GLY A 115 -7.57 28.75 -8.28
N LYS A 116 -6.64 27.88 -8.72
CA LYS A 116 -6.74 27.11 -9.96
C LYS A 116 -6.24 25.68 -9.74
N ILE A 117 -6.88 24.72 -10.40
CA ILE A 117 -6.48 23.34 -10.39
C ILE A 117 -5.12 23.19 -11.09
N GLY A 118 -4.26 22.35 -10.55
CA GLY A 118 -2.93 22.10 -11.11
C GLY A 118 -2.31 20.85 -10.51
N ALA A 119 -2.67 19.68 -11.01
CA ALA A 119 -2.26 18.38 -10.47
C ALA A 119 -0.73 18.26 -10.31
N ALA A 120 0.02 18.70 -11.32
CA ALA A 120 1.49 18.68 -11.26
C ALA A 120 2.04 19.55 -10.11
N ARG A 121 1.54 20.78 -9.96
CA ARG A 121 1.93 21.70 -8.89
C ARG A 121 1.56 21.15 -7.52
N ASP A 122 0.40 20.54 -7.39
CA ASP A 122 -0.10 19.98 -6.14
C ASP A 122 0.79 18.81 -5.68
N ILE A 123 1.19 17.95 -6.62
CA ILE A 123 2.16 16.88 -6.38
C ILE A 123 3.53 17.45 -5.97
N GLU A 124 4.03 18.42 -6.73
CA GLU A 124 5.31 19.07 -6.46
C GLU A 124 5.34 19.69 -5.06
N THR A 125 4.26 20.35 -4.64
CA THR A 125 4.15 20.97 -3.32
C THR A 125 4.38 19.96 -2.19
N ILE A 126 3.76 18.79 -2.27
CA ILE A 126 3.94 17.72 -1.26
C ILE A 126 5.33 17.08 -1.38
N ASN A 127 5.78 16.79 -2.60
CA ASN A 127 7.08 16.17 -2.81
C ASN A 127 8.22 17.06 -2.29
N LEU A 128 8.17 18.38 -2.50
CA LEU A 128 9.19 19.31 -2.01
C LEU A 128 9.32 19.30 -0.47
N GLU A 129 8.21 19.20 0.27
CA GLU A 129 8.25 19.10 1.74
C GLU A 129 8.98 17.82 2.19
N LEU A 130 8.77 16.69 1.50
CA LEU A 130 9.47 15.43 1.78
C LEU A 130 10.96 15.54 1.42
N ILE A 131 11.27 16.13 0.26
CA ILE A 131 12.62 16.33 -0.25
C ILE A 131 13.44 17.23 0.69
N PHE A 132 12.87 18.34 1.16
CA PHE A 132 13.58 19.24 2.10
C PHE A 132 13.94 18.53 3.40
N SER A 133 13.03 17.70 3.94
CA SER A 133 13.35 16.86 5.10
C SER A 133 14.49 15.89 4.82
N ASP A 134 14.52 15.30 3.63
CA ASP A 134 15.56 14.34 3.26
C ASP A 134 16.91 15.00 3.01
N ILE A 135 16.95 16.18 2.40
CA ILE A 135 18.17 16.98 2.23
C ILE A 135 18.84 17.20 3.59
N GLU A 136 18.09 17.61 4.62
CA GLU A 136 18.64 17.81 5.96
C GLU A 136 19.20 16.52 6.57
N ILE A 137 18.54 15.38 6.35
CA ILE A 137 18.98 14.07 6.85
C ILE A 137 20.28 13.66 6.15
N ILE A 138 20.34 13.76 4.83
CA ILE A 138 21.49 13.37 4.02
C ILE A 138 22.68 14.28 4.30
N GLN A 139 22.50 15.61 4.39
CA GLN A 139 23.57 16.55 4.70
C GLN A 139 24.21 16.24 6.06
N ARG A 140 23.40 16.02 7.10
CA ARG A 140 23.91 15.62 8.43
C ARG A 140 24.67 14.30 8.40
N ARG A 141 24.22 13.34 7.58
CA ARG A 141 24.90 12.05 7.42
C ARG A 141 26.24 12.23 6.72
N ILE A 142 26.31 12.99 5.62
CA ILE A 142 27.55 13.32 4.90
C ILE A 142 28.58 13.96 5.85
N ASP A 143 28.15 14.95 6.62
CA ASP A 143 29.05 15.68 7.55
C ASP A 143 29.61 14.74 8.64
N ARG A 144 28.83 13.81 9.14
CA ARG A 144 29.26 12.81 10.11
C ARG A 144 30.23 11.82 9.48
N GLU A 145 29.90 11.26 8.32
CA GLU A 145 30.72 10.24 7.66
C GLU A 145 32.05 10.81 7.12
N LYS A 146 32.08 12.05 6.62
CA LYS A 146 33.30 12.74 6.25
C LYS A 146 34.28 12.90 7.44
N LYS A 147 33.74 13.10 8.65
CA LYS A 147 34.61 13.16 9.86
C LYS A 147 35.18 11.79 10.19
N GLN A 148 34.38 10.72 10.06
CA GLN A 148 34.80 9.35 10.34
C GLN A 148 35.75 8.81 9.27
N MET A 149 35.60 9.21 8.00
CA MET A 149 36.43 8.81 6.87
C MET A 149 37.93 9.17 7.06
N LYS A 150 38.26 10.15 7.94
CA LYS A 150 39.65 10.44 8.30
C LYS A 150 40.38 9.27 8.98
N GLY A 151 39.60 8.37 9.63
CA GLY A 151 40.11 7.14 10.26
C GLY A 151 39.77 5.86 9.51
N ASP A 152 38.72 5.90 8.68
CA ASP A 152 38.23 4.75 7.94
C ASP A 152 37.89 5.10 6.48
N LYS A 153 38.79 4.74 5.58
CA LYS A 153 38.66 5.01 4.14
C LYS A 153 37.59 4.20 3.46
N SER A 154 37.03 3.15 4.10
CA SER A 154 35.95 2.31 3.52
C SER A 154 34.67 3.11 3.33
N LEU A 155 34.46 4.20 4.07
CA LEU A 155 33.30 5.07 3.96
C LEU A 155 33.32 5.99 2.72
N ALA A 156 34.41 6.01 1.94
CA ALA A 156 34.53 6.93 0.80
C ALA A 156 33.45 6.68 -0.28
N SER A 157 33.10 5.42 -0.56
CA SER A 157 32.06 5.07 -1.54
C SER A 157 30.66 5.48 -1.06
N GLU A 158 30.41 5.37 0.24
CA GLU A 158 29.14 5.78 0.83
C GLU A 158 28.96 7.30 0.80
N VAL A 159 30.03 8.06 1.13
CA VAL A 159 30.02 9.52 1.04
C VAL A 159 29.80 9.99 -0.40
N GLU A 160 30.49 9.37 -1.38
CA GLU A 160 30.29 9.68 -2.80
C GLU A 160 28.84 9.45 -3.26
N PHE A 161 28.25 8.33 -2.86
CA PHE A 161 26.84 8.04 -3.14
C PHE A 161 25.92 9.09 -2.52
N LEU A 162 26.10 9.39 -1.23
CA LEU A 162 25.25 10.38 -0.54
C LEU A 162 25.36 11.78 -1.15
N GLU A 163 26.54 12.20 -1.63
CA GLU A 163 26.71 13.47 -2.34
C GLU A 163 25.95 13.49 -3.68
N LYS A 164 25.95 12.38 -4.44
CA LYS A 164 25.18 12.26 -5.68
C LYS A 164 23.67 12.30 -5.40
N LEU A 165 23.23 11.60 -4.35
CA LEU A 165 21.83 11.62 -3.93
C LEU A 165 21.41 13.01 -3.45
N LEU A 166 22.26 13.71 -2.70
CA LEU A 166 22.01 15.08 -2.28
C LEU A 166 21.81 16.02 -3.49
N ALA A 167 22.70 15.96 -4.47
CA ALA A 167 22.58 16.76 -5.69
C ALA A 167 21.26 16.48 -6.44
N HIS A 168 20.83 15.22 -6.51
CA HIS A 168 19.55 14.83 -7.10
C HIS A 168 18.35 15.43 -6.34
N LEU A 169 18.38 15.41 -5.01
CA LEU A 169 17.35 16.02 -4.17
C LEU A 169 17.33 17.56 -4.29
N GLU A 170 18.49 18.21 -4.38
CA GLU A 170 18.61 19.66 -4.57
C GLU A 170 18.08 20.14 -5.93
N GLU A 171 18.02 19.26 -6.92
CA GLU A 171 17.32 19.51 -8.19
C GLU A 171 15.78 19.41 -8.08
N GLY A 172 15.23 19.17 -6.87
CA GLY A 172 13.81 19.01 -6.63
C GLY A 172 13.25 17.63 -7.03
N LYS A 173 14.13 16.65 -7.25
CA LYS A 173 13.73 15.27 -7.61
C LYS A 173 13.65 14.41 -6.37
N SER A 174 12.58 13.60 -6.26
CA SER A 174 12.39 12.68 -5.13
C SER A 174 13.46 11.58 -5.10
N ALA A 175 13.80 11.10 -3.91
CA ALA A 175 14.76 10.00 -3.76
C ALA A 175 14.29 8.73 -4.49
N ARG A 176 12.96 8.48 -4.60
CA ARG A 176 12.40 7.33 -5.34
C ARG A 176 12.71 7.33 -6.83
N SER A 177 13.01 8.50 -7.42
CA SER A 177 13.38 8.65 -8.83
C SER A 177 14.88 8.50 -9.10
N TYR A 178 15.71 8.36 -8.04
CA TYR A 178 17.13 8.15 -8.19
C TYR A 178 17.44 6.74 -8.72
N PRO A 179 18.31 6.58 -9.72
CA PRO A 179 18.61 5.29 -10.34
C PRO A 179 19.64 4.50 -9.49
N TYR A 180 19.20 3.96 -8.37
CA TYR A 180 20.05 3.21 -7.45
C TYR A 180 20.68 1.96 -8.08
N THR A 181 21.96 1.73 -7.80
CA THR A 181 22.59 0.41 -7.92
C THR A 181 22.18 -0.51 -6.76
N GLU A 182 22.40 -1.82 -6.87
CA GLU A 182 22.09 -2.76 -5.78
C GLU A 182 22.81 -2.40 -4.46
N SER A 183 24.08 -2.00 -4.55
CA SER A 183 24.86 -1.58 -3.38
C SER A 183 24.34 -0.28 -2.76
N GLU A 184 23.91 0.69 -3.57
CA GLU A 184 23.33 1.94 -3.11
C GLU A 184 21.95 1.73 -2.46
N LEU A 185 21.15 0.78 -2.96
CA LEU A 185 19.89 0.39 -2.32
C LEU A 185 20.10 -0.11 -0.89
N GLU A 186 21.15 -0.89 -0.64
CA GLU A 186 21.47 -1.32 0.73
C GLU A 186 21.90 -0.14 1.61
N MET A 187 22.68 0.80 1.08
CA MET A 187 23.12 1.99 1.81
C MET A 187 21.94 2.91 2.15
N VAL A 188 20.96 3.08 1.24
CA VAL A 188 19.80 3.95 1.47
C VAL A 188 18.79 3.36 2.45
N LYS A 189 18.70 2.03 2.57
CA LYS A 189 17.87 1.36 3.58
C LYS A 189 18.21 1.79 5.01
N ALA A 190 19.46 2.15 5.27
CA ALA A 190 19.90 2.67 6.57
C ALA A 190 19.43 4.11 6.85
N SER A 191 18.88 4.82 5.84
CA SER A 191 18.33 6.17 5.98
C SER A 191 16.85 6.16 5.64
N PRO A 192 15.97 6.43 6.61
CA PRO A 192 14.53 6.44 6.37
C PRO A 192 14.11 7.72 5.63
N LEU A 193 14.43 7.81 4.33
CA LEU A 193 14.09 8.94 3.49
C LEU A 193 12.59 8.95 3.17
N LEU A 194 11.96 10.10 3.34
CA LEU A 194 10.53 10.27 3.14
C LEU A 194 10.16 10.29 1.66
N SER A 195 10.96 10.97 0.83
CA SER A 195 10.74 11.01 -0.61
C SER A 195 11.13 9.71 -1.33
N ASN A 196 11.71 8.73 -0.61
CA ASN A 196 11.98 7.39 -1.13
C ASN A 196 10.82 6.41 -0.89
N LYS A 197 9.82 6.79 -0.10
CA LYS A 197 8.66 5.92 0.13
C LYS A 197 7.91 5.66 -1.17
N PRO A 198 7.43 4.41 -1.40
CA PRO A 198 6.59 4.09 -2.55
C PRO A 198 5.31 4.93 -2.55
N VAL A 199 4.85 5.35 -3.73
CA VAL A 199 3.66 6.20 -3.89
C VAL A 199 2.68 5.58 -4.90
N ILE A 200 1.40 5.62 -4.56
CA ILE A 200 0.29 5.47 -5.49
C ILE A 200 -0.35 6.85 -5.66
N TYR A 201 -0.41 7.35 -6.88
CA TYR A 201 -1.17 8.54 -7.21
C TYR A 201 -2.63 8.17 -7.47
N ALA A 202 -3.52 8.54 -6.56
CA ALA A 202 -4.96 8.40 -6.72
C ALA A 202 -5.49 9.66 -7.43
N ALA A 203 -5.58 9.60 -8.76
CA ALA A 203 -6.07 10.71 -9.59
C ALA A 203 -7.60 10.79 -9.46
N ASN A 204 -8.08 11.77 -8.67
CA ASN A 204 -9.51 11.95 -8.41
C ASN A 204 -10.15 12.73 -9.54
N LEU A 205 -10.97 12.06 -10.32
CA LEU A 205 -11.67 12.52 -11.52
C LEU A 205 -13.14 12.79 -11.23
N SER A 206 -13.81 13.52 -12.10
CA SER A 206 -15.26 13.64 -12.11
C SER A 206 -15.93 12.36 -12.66
N GLU A 207 -17.21 12.18 -12.40
CA GLU A 207 -17.99 11.09 -12.96
C GLU A 207 -17.99 11.13 -14.51
N SER A 208 -18.08 12.34 -15.09
CA SER A 208 -18.05 12.54 -16.53
C SER A 208 -16.74 12.11 -17.19
N ASP A 209 -15.61 12.18 -16.47
CA ASP A 209 -14.32 11.69 -16.97
C ASP A 209 -14.30 10.15 -17.02
N PHE A 210 -14.99 9.47 -16.10
CA PHE A 210 -15.10 8.01 -16.10
C PHE A 210 -15.97 7.46 -17.23
N THR A 211 -16.99 8.20 -17.61
CA THR A 211 -17.88 7.81 -18.72
C THR A 211 -17.34 8.26 -20.08
N GLY A 212 -16.34 9.12 -20.07
CA GLY A 212 -15.67 9.70 -21.24
C GLY A 212 -14.31 9.07 -21.55
N ASP A 213 -13.47 9.85 -22.19
CA ASP A 213 -12.09 9.50 -22.52
C ASP A 213 -11.15 10.13 -21.49
N ILE A 214 -10.77 9.36 -20.51
CA ILE A 214 -9.88 9.77 -19.41
C ILE A 214 -8.58 10.42 -19.91
N GLU A 215 -8.06 9.94 -21.04
CA GLU A 215 -6.80 10.44 -21.62
C GLU A 215 -6.93 11.88 -22.16
N LYS A 216 -8.13 12.42 -22.29
CA LYS A 216 -8.35 13.84 -22.63
C LYS A 216 -8.20 14.77 -21.44
N ASN A 217 -8.28 14.25 -20.21
CA ASN A 217 -8.09 15.07 -19.02
C ASN A 217 -6.61 15.47 -18.87
N GLU A 218 -6.32 16.75 -19.00
CA GLU A 218 -4.95 17.28 -18.95
C GLU A 218 -4.29 17.07 -17.58
N GLN A 219 -5.05 17.19 -16.49
CA GLN A 219 -4.55 17.00 -15.16
C GLN A 219 -4.16 15.52 -14.92
N TYR A 220 -4.99 14.60 -15.40
CA TYR A 220 -4.69 13.16 -15.32
C TYR A 220 -3.41 12.81 -16.10
N ARG A 221 -3.25 13.33 -17.31
CA ARG A 221 -2.02 13.12 -18.10
C ARG A 221 -0.79 13.64 -17.37
N ALA A 222 -0.88 14.83 -16.76
CA ALA A 222 0.21 15.39 -15.98
C ALA A 222 0.60 14.49 -14.79
N VAL A 223 -0.37 13.89 -14.09
CA VAL A 223 -0.11 12.90 -13.04
C VAL A 223 0.60 11.67 -13.61
N CYS A 224 0.15 11.16 -14.77
CA CYS A 224 0.77 10.00 -15.42
C CYS A 224 2.22 10.25 -15.82
N GLU A 225 2.55 11.45 -16.31
CA GLU A 225 3.93 11.82 -16.66
C GLU A 225 4.86 11.84 -15.43
N ILE A 226 4.40 12.44 -14.33
CA ILE A 226 5.15 12.47 -13.08
C ILE A 226 5.35 11.05 -12.53
N ALA A 227 4.28 10.27 -12.46
CA ALA A 227 4.34 8.91 -11.95
C ALA A 227 5.30 8.03 -12.77
N LYS A 228 5.31 8.19 -14.11
CA LYS A 228 6.25 7.49 -15.00
C LYS A 228 7.70 7.86 -14.69
N ALA A 229 7.99 9.15 -14.45
CA ALA A 229 9.33 9.61 -14.10
C ALA A 229 9.82 9.08 -12.74
N GLU A 230 8.89 8.81 -11.81
CA GLU A 230 9.17 8.28 -10.48
C GLU A 230 9.01 6.75 -10.36
N ASN A 231 8.69 6.06 -11.46
CA ASN A 231 8.34 4.64 -11.47
C ASN A 231 7.21 4.30 -10.47
N SER A 232 6.23 5.20 -10.36
CA SER A 232 5.08 5.11 -9.46
C SER A 232 3.81 4.71 -10.22
N VAL A 233 2.78 4.28 -9.50
CA VAL A 233 1.50 3.83 -10.07
C VAL A 233 0.48 4.95 -10.02
N VAL A 234 -0.33 5.08 -11.08
CA VAL A 234 -1.50 5.97 -11.11
C VAL A 234 -2.76 5.12 -11.13
N LEU A 235 -3.71 5.46 -10.26
CA LEU A 235 -5.05 4.90 -10.26
C LEU A 235 -6.08 6.01 -10.48
N PRO A 236 -6.79 6.02 -11.60
CA PRO A 236 -7.94 6.90 -11.77
C PRO A 236 -9.06 6.44 -10.84
N ILE A 237 -9.62 7.37 -10.10
CA ILE A 237 -10.72 7.16 -9.14
C ILE A 237 -11.73 8.30 -9.27
N CYS A 238 -12.95 8.08 -8.77
CA CYS A 238 -13.92 9.13 -8.52
C CYS A 238 -14.41 9.01 -7.08
N ALA A 239 -13.96 9.91 -6.21
CA ALA A 239 -14.30 9.88 -4.79
C ALA A 239 -15.81 9.99 -4.52
N GLN A 240 -16.55 10.65 -5.42
CA GLN A 240 -18.00 10.77 -5.34
C GLN A 240 -18.66 9.40 -5.59
N ILE A 241 -18.29 8.71 -6.66
CA ILE A 241 -18.78 7.34 -6.96
C ILE A 241 -18.45 6.40 -5.79
N GLU A 242 -17.21 6.46 -5.27
CA GLU A 242 -16.82 5.61 -4.14
C GLU A 242 -17.66 5.87 -2.89
N ALA A 243 -18.01 7.13 -2.61
CA ALA A 243 -18.90 7.48 -1.50
C ALA A 243 -20.33 6.97 -1.72
N GLU A 244 -20.85 7.07 -2.94
CA GLU A 244 -22.20 6.60 -3.28
C GLU A 244 -22.34 5.08 -3.13
N ILE A 245 -21.35 4.32 -3.59
CA ILE A 245 -21.38 2.85 -3.53
C ILE A 245 -20.97 2.28 -2.16
N ALA A 246 -20.43 3.11 -1.26
CA ALA A 246 -19.98 2.65 0.06
C ALA A 246 -21.13 2.09 0.92
N ASP A 247 -22.33 2.66 0.79
CA ASP A 247 -23.51 2.31 1.57
C ASP A 247 -24.47 1.35 0.82
N MET A 248 -24.10 0.91 -0.41
CA MET A 248 -24.91 0.00 -1.21
C MET A 248 -24.73 -1.46 -0.78
N SER A 249 -25.79 -2.28 -0.98
CA SER A 249 -25.65 -3.73 -0.89
C SER A 249 -24.64 -4.26 -1.90
N ALA A 250 -24.07 -5.44 -1.66
CA ALA A 250 -23.11 -6.05 -2.59
C ALA A 250 -23.71 -6.22 -4.01
N GLU A 251 -24.99 -6.60 -4.10
CA GLU A 251 -25.71 -6.79 -5.37
C GLU A 251 -25.92 -5.47 -6.11
N ASP A 252 -26.38 -4.42 -5.40
CA ASP A 252 -26.59 -3.09 -5.98
C ASP A 252 -25.28 -2.46 -6.42
N LYS A 253 -24.21 -2.65 -5.63
CA LYS A 253 -22.87 -2.18 -5.95
C LYS A 253 -22.31 -2.82 -7.22
N GLU A 254 -22.46 -4.13 -7.38
CA GLU A 254 -22.03 -4.85 -8.57
C GLU A 254 -22.79 -4.36 -9.81
N MET A 255 -24.11 -4.20 -9.68
CA MET A 255 -24.96 -3.69 -10.76
C MET A 255 -24.54 -2.26 -11.16
N PHE A 256 -24.37 -1.36 -10.20
CA PHE A 256 -23.97 0.03 -10.43
C PHE A 256 -22.60 0.14 -11.12
N LEU A 257 -21.60 -0.61 -10.63
CA LEU A 257 -20.29 -0.66 -11.25
C LEU A 257 -20.33 -1.21 -12.67
N SER A 258 -21.17 -2.23 -12.92
CA SER A 258 -21.37 -2.81 -14.26
C SER A 258 -21.99 -1.80 -15.24
N GLU A 259 -22.97 -0.99 -14.80
CA GLU A 259 -23.58 0.07 -15.60
C GLU A 259 -22.56 1.14 -16.01
N LEU A 260 -21.58 1.44 -15.14
CA LEU A 260 -20.46 2.34 -15.44
C LEU A 260 -19.33 1.67 -16.24
N GLY A 261 -19.47 0.38 -16.57
CA GLY A 261 -18.43 -0.38 -17.28
C GLY A 261 -17.20 -0.71 -16.43
N LEU A 262 -17.31 -0.60 -15.10
CA LEU A 262 -16.24 -0.88 -14.15
C LEU A 262 -16.36 -2.32 -13.62
N LYS A 263 -15.23 -3.02 -13.55
CA LYS A 263 -15.16 -4.40 -13.00
C LYS A 263 -15.11 -4.41 -11.47
N GLU A 264 -14.54 -3.39 -10.88
CA GLU A 264 -14.37 -3.23 -9.43
C GLU A 264 -14.27 -1.75 -9.06
N SER A 265 -14.48 -1.44 -7.78
CA SER A 265 -14.37 -0.07 -7.27
C SER A 265 -12.93 0.45 -7.28
N GLY A 266 -12.76 1.76 -7.34
CA GLY A 266 -11.45 2.40 -7.24
C GLY A 266 -10.79 2.14 -5.88
N LEU A 267 -11.57 2.05 -4.80
CA LEU A 267 -11.08 1.68 -3.48
C LEU A 267 -10.49 0.27 -3.46
N ASN A 268 -11.17 -0.72 -4.02
CA ASN A 268 -10.63 -2.08 -4.12
C ASN A 268 -9.31 -2.10 -4.90
N ARG A 269 -9.21 -1.30 -5.97
CA ARG A 269 -7.97 -1.16 -6.74
C ARG A 269 -6.86 -0.54 -5.90
N ILE A 270 -7.15 0.50 -5.09
CA ILE A 270 -6.17 1.11 -4.17
C ILE A 270 -5.69 0.09 -3.14
N ILE A 271 -6.60 -0.69 -2.54
CA ILE A 271 -6.26 -1.69 -1.54
C ILE A 271 -5.35 -2.78 -2.14
N LYS A 272 -5.75 -3.36 -3.28
CA LYS A 272 -4.97 -4.39 -3.97
C LYS A 272 -3.60 -3.87 -4.41
N GLN A 273 -3.56 -2.66 -4.99
CA GLN A 273 -2.32 -2.04 -5.43
C GLN A 273 -1.40 -1.68 -4.25
N GLY A 274 -1.97 -1.17 -3.16
CA GLY A 274 -1.22 -0.89 -1.93
C GLY A 274 -0.61 -2.14 -1.32
N TYR A 275 -1.37 -3.24 -1.31
CA TYR A 275 -0.89 -4.55 -0.86
C TYR A 275 0.29 -5.04 -1.68
N SER A 276 0.18 -4.97 -3.01
CA SER A 276 1.25 -5.32 -3.94
C SER A 276 2.47 -4.40 -3.82
N LEU A 277 2.25 -3.09 -3.71
CA LEU A 277 3.32 -2.08 -3.58
C LEU A 277 4.18 -2.30 -2.33
N LEU A 278 3.57 -2.78 -1.25
CA LEU A 278 4.25 -3.15 -0.02
C LEU A 278 4.95 -4.52 -0.09
N GLY A 279 4.93 -5.17 -1.25
CA GLY A 279 5.50 -6.51 -1.44
C GLY A 279 4.81 -7.58 -0.59
N LEU A 280 3.52 -7.38 -0.29
CA LEU A 280 2.73 -8.33 0.50
C LEU A 280 2.12 -9.41 -0.38
N ILE A 281 2.05 -10.61 0.17
CA ILE A 281 1.36 -11.76 -0.40
C ILE A 281 0.50 -12.41 0.69
N SER A 282 -0.49 -13.19 0.28
CA SER A 282 -1.34 -13.96 1.18
C SER A 282 -1.17 -15.46 0.96
N TYR A 283 -0.86 -16.20 2.02
CA TYR A 283 -1.13 -17.62 2.05
C TYR A 283 -2.46 -17.88 2.77
N LEU A 284 -3.10 -18.99 2.46
CA LEU A 284 -4.46 -19.30 2.89
C LEU A 284 -4.46 -20.54 3.79
N THR A 285 -5.28 -20.51 4.82
CA THR A 285 -5.65 -21.70 5.58
C THR A 285 -7.13 -21.93 5.43
N ALA A 286 -7.54 -23.16 5.14
CA ALA A 286 -8.92 -23.49 4.83
C ALA A 286 -9.38 -24.75 5.60
N GLY A 287 -10.48 -24.62 6.33
CA GLY A 287 -11.13 -25.67 7.07
C GLY A 287 -12.52 -25.28 7.52
N VAL A 288 -13.25 -26.23 8.13
CA VAL A 288 -14.62 -26.01 8.59
C VAL A 288 -14.70 -24.97 9.73
N GLN A 289 -13.66 -24.88 10.56
CA GLN A 289 -13.64 -23.90 11.66
C GLN A 289 -13.36 -22.49 11.17
N GLU A 290 -12.35 -22.33 10.28
CA GLU A 290 -11.95 -21.03 9.77
C GLU A 290 -11.39 -21.17 8.33
N VAL A 291 -11.75 -20.20 7.50
CA VAL A 291 -11.06 -19.88 6.25
C VAL A 291 -10.41 -18.51 6.45
N ARG A 292 -9.08 -18.44 6.27
CA ARG A 292 -8.34 -17.24 6.58
C ARG A 292 -7.19 -16.95 5.62
N ALA A 293 -7.01 -15.69 5.27
CA ALA A 293 -5.84 -15.17 4.57
C ALA A 293 -4.83 -14.60 5.57
N TRP A 294 -3.58 -14.97 5.40
CA TRP A 294 -2.46 -14.56 6.25
C TRP A 294 -1.47 -13.72 5.48
N THR A 295 -1.28 -12.50 5.93
CA THR A 295 -0.36 -11.54 5.29
C THR A 295 1.09 -11.83 5.64
N ILE A 296 1.93 -11.99 4.63
CA ILE A 296 3.39 -12.09 4.73
C ILE A 296 4.04 -11.23 3.66
N THR A 297 5.33 -10.95 3.81
CA THR A 297 6.13 -10.32 2.75
C THR A 297 6.58 -11.37 1.73
N ASN A 298 6.66 -10.97 0.47
CA ASN A 298 7.25 -11.82 -0.57
C ASN A 298 8.68 -12.22 -0.18
N GLY A 299 9.05 -13.48 -0.41
CA GLY A 299 10.32 -14.04 0.04
C GLY A 299 10.30 -14.66 1.45
N THR A 300 9.18 -14.58 2.18
CA THR A 300 9.04 -15.23 3.50
C THR A 300 9.11 -16.74 3.38
N LYS A 301 9.91 -17.40 4.22
CA LYS A 301 10.01 -18.86 4.29
C LYS A 301 8.89 -19.48 5.14
N ALA A 302 8.62 -20.77 4.94
CA ALA A 302 7.54 -21.50 5.61
C ALA A 302 7.55 -21.42 7.15
N PRO A 303 8.69 -21.52 7.87
CA PRO A 303 8.69 -21.38 9.32
C PRO A 303 8.24 -20.00 9.79
N GLN A 304 8.71 -18.90 9.16
CA GLN A 304 8.31 -17.54 9.50
C GLN A 304 6.84 -17.30 9.15
N ALA A 305 6.34 -17.89 8.05
CA ALA A 305 4.92 -17.87 7.72
C ALA A 305 4.08 -18.57 8.80
N ALA A 306 4.50 -19.76 9.27
CA ALA A 306 3.87 -20.46 10.37
C ALA A 306 3.85 -19.62 11.66
N GLY A 307 4.92 -18.84 11.90
CA GLY A 307 5.04 -17.91 13.01
C GLY A 307 3.99 -16.80 13.02
N LYS A 308 3.40 -16.47 11.86
CA LYS A 308 2.26 -15.54 11.78
C LYS A 308 0.99 -16.07 12.43
N ILE A 309 0.84 -17.40 12.47
CA ILE A 309 -0.27 -18.06 13.16
C ILE A 309 -0.01 -18.05 14.67
N HIS A 310 1.15 -18.57 15.07
CA HIS A 310 1.61 -18.59 16.45
C HIS A 310 3.13 -18.82 16.51
N THR A 311 3.79 -18.22 17.50
CA THR A 311 5.25 -18.36 17.69
C THR A 311 5.70 -19.81 17.89
N ASP A 312 4.87 -20.65 18.48
CA ASP A 312 5.16 -22.06 18.67
C ASP A 312 5.18 -22.84 17.35
N PHE A 313 4.39 -22.41 16.36
CA PHE A 313 4.40 -23.02 15.02
C PHE A 313 5.73 -22.77 14.31
N GLU A 314 6.34 -21.60 14.52
CA GLU A 314 7.66 -21.30 13.98
C GLU A 314 8.75 -22.13 14.67
N LYS A 315 8.74 -22.13 16.01
CA LYS A 315 9.75 -22.85 16.82
C LYS A 315 9.70 -24.37 16.62
N GLY A 316 8.48 -24.91 16.61
CA GLY A 316 8.22 -26.35 16.45
C GLY A 316 8.02 -26.79 15.00
N PHE A 317 8.33 -25.95 14.00
CA PHE A 317 8.07 -26.24 12.60
C PHE A 317 8.74 -27.56 12.14
N ILE A 318 7.92 -28.45 11.60
CA ILE A 318 8.37 -29.73 11.02
C ILE A 318 8.34 -29.65 9.49
N ARG A 319 7.17 -29.35 8.91
CA ARG A 319 6.93 -29.23 7.49
C ARG A 319 5.61 -28.49 7.20
N ALA A 320 5.45 -28.06 5.96
CA ALA A 320 4.20 -27.53 5.43
C ALA A 320 3.62 -28.49 4.39
N GLU A 321 2.32 -28.80 4.50
CA GLU A 321 1.56 -29.47 3.44
C GLU A 321 0.94 -28.34 2.61
N ILE A 322 1.34 -28.21 1.34
CA ILE A 322 0.98 -27.07 0.49
C ILE A 322 0.33 -27.56 -0.79
N VAL A 323 -0.79 -26.96 -1.16
CA VAL A 323 -1.40 -27.08 -2.48
C VAL A 323 -1.64 -25.67 -3.03
N SER A 324 -1.47 -25.47 -4.35
CA SER A 324 -1.85 -24.21 -4.96
C SER A 324 -3.38 -24.04 -4.90
N PHE A 325 -3.85 -22.80 -4.81
CA PHE A 325 -5.29 -22.53 -4.85
C PHE A 325 -5.94 -23.13 -6.09
N ASP A 326 -5.35 -22.96 -7.27
CA ASP A 326 -5.90 -23.45 -8.53
C ASP A 326 -6.01 -24.98 -8.58
N ASP A 327 -4.98 -25.71 -8.10
CA ASP A 327 -5.01 -27.16 -8.02
C ASP A 327 -6.08 -27.66 -7.05
N LEU A 328 -6.25 -26.97 -5.91
CA LEU A 328 -7.27 -27.33 -4.93
C LEU A 328 -8.66 -27.14 -5.51
N MET A 329 -8.92 -26.02 -6.18
CA MET A 329 -10.22 -25.75 -6.82
C MET A 329 -10.51 -26.74 -7.94
N ALA A 330 -9.51 -27.06 -8.77
CA ALA A 330 -9.66 -28.08 -9.84
C ALA A 330 -9.93 -29.50 -9.30
N CYS A 331 -9.44 -29.80 -8.09
CA CYS A 331 -9.69 -31.09 -7.44
C CYS A 331 -11.02 -31.15 -6.66
N GLY A 332 -11.56 -30.00 -6.26
CA GLY A 332 -12.78 -29.92 -5.48
C GLY A 332 -12.64 -30.29 -4.00
N SER A 333 -11.52 -30.85 -3.56
CA SER A 333 -11.26 -31.13 -2.15
C SER A 333 -9.76 -31.38 -1.89
N MET A 334 -9.33 -31.18 -0.65
CA MET A 334 -7.97 -31.49 -0.19
C MET A 334 -7.66 -32.99 -0.30
N ALA A 335 -8.66 -33.87 -0.07
CA ALA A 335 -8.48 -35.33 -0.20
C ALA A 335 -8.17 -35.71 -1.65
N ALA A 336 -8.96 -35.20 -2.61
CA ALA A 336 -8.73 -35.45 -4.03
C ALA A 336 -7.39 -34.87 -4.52
N ALA A 337 -6.98 -33.72 -4.01
CA ALA A 337 -5.68 -33.14 -4.31
C ALA A 337 -4.51 -34.03 -3.78
N LYS A 338 -4.67 -34.62 -2.59
CA LYS A 338 -3.70 -35.60 -2.05
C LYS A 338 -3.62 -36.87 -2.88
N GLU A 339 -4.76 -37.44 -3.28
CA GLU A 339 -4.81 -38.63 -4.13
C GLU A 339 -4.13 -38.42 -5.48
N LYS A 340 -4.26 -37.20 -6.04
CA LYS A 340 -3.58 -36.80 -7.29
C LYS A 340 -2.11 -36.41 -7.09
N GLY A 341 -1.58 -36.43 -5.88
CA GLY A 341 -0.19 -36.06 -5.57
C GLY A 341 0.12 -34.57 -5.73
N LEU A 342 -0.89 -33.70 -5.72
CA LEU A 342 -0.73 -32.25 -5.87
C LEU A 342 -0.44 -31.54 -4.55
N VAL A 343 -0.61 -32.23 -3.42
CA VAL A 343 -0.21 -31.71 -2.12
C VAL A 343 1.26 -32.00 -1.88
N ARG A 344 2.06 -30.95 -1.89
CA ARG A 344 3.51 -31.01 -1.69
C ARG A 344 3.85 -30.98 -0.19
N LEU A 345 4.92 -31.66 0.18
CA LEU A 345 5.50 -31.61 1.51
C LEU A 345 6.77 -30.75 1.46
N GLU A 346 6.69 -29.56 2.04
CA GLU A 346 7.75 -28.56 1.95
C GLU A 346 8.45 -28.39 3.31
N GLY A 347 9.78 -28.22 3.25
CA GLY A 347 10.63 -28.03 4.42
C GLY A 347 10.86 -26.56 4.78
N LYS A 348 11.87 -26.36 5.66
CA LYS A 348 12.19 -25.03 6.24
C LYS A 348 12.63 -23.98 5.21
N ASP A 349 13.19 -24.40 4.08
CA ASP A 349 13.72 -23.51 3.05
C ASP A 349 12.71 -23.12 1.98
N TYR A 350 11.50 -23.65 2.05
CA TYR A 350 10.44 -23.29 1.12
C TYR A 350 10.07 -21.82 1.25
N VAL A 351 10.13 -21.09 0.15
CA VAL A 351 9.68 -19.72 0.04
C VAL A 351 8.19 -19.74 -0.34
N MET A 352 7.37 -19.16 0.53
CA MET A 352 5.92 -19.09 0.35
C MET A 352 5.54 -18.34 -0.92
N ARG A 353 4.50 -18.80 -1.58
CA ARG A 353 3.93 -18.18 -2.77
C ARG A 353 2.55 -17.62 -2.47
N ASP A 354 2.19 -16.55 -3.19
CA ASP A 354 0.86 -15.98 -3.09
C ASP A 354 -0.20 -17.02 -3.52
N GLY A 355 -1.23 -17.22 -2.69
CA GLY A 355 -2.28 -18.20 -2.92
C GLY A 355 -1.94 -19.65 -2.52
N ASP A 356 -0.80 -19.91 -1.88
CA ASP A 356 -0.55 -21.23 -1.27
C ASP A 356 -1.64 -21.51 -0.22
N VAL A 357 -2.32 -22.66 -0.34
CA VAL A 357 -3.21 -23.19 0.69
C VAL A 357 -2.42 -24.18 1.54
N VAL A 358 -2.31 -23.89 2.84
CA VAL A 358 -1.28 -24.48 3.71
C VAL A 358 -1.86 -25.13 4.95
N LEU A 359 -1.29 -26.29 5.31
CA LEU A 359 -1.42 -26.90 6.63
C LEU A 359 -0.02 -27.11 7.23
N PHE A 360 0.33 -26.34 8.25
CA PHE A 360 1.59 -26.49 8.95
C PHE A 360 1.56 -27.67 9.93
N ARG A 361 2.63 -28.47 9.93
CA ARG A 361 2.89 -29.52 10.92
C ARG A 361 3.99 -29.05 11.83
N PHE A 362 3.73 -29.04 13.10
CA PHE A 362 4.65 -28.59 14.15
C PHE A 362 4.58 -29.53 15.34
N ASN A 363 5.61 -29.49 16.18
CA ASN A 363 5.69 -30.17 17.45
C ASN A 363 6.14 -29.17 18.51
N VAL A 364 5.41 -29.09 19.62
CA VAL A 364 5.69 -28.18 20.75
C VAL A 364 6.23 -29.00 21.91
#